data_dcaecb022af2bef098f2027230337bab
#
_entry.id   dcaecb022af2bef098f2027230337bab
#
_cell.length_a   1.000
_cell.length_b   1.000
_cell.length_c   1.000
_cell.angle_alpha   90.00
_cell.angle_beta   90.00
_cell.angle_gamma   90.00
#
_symmetry.space_group_name_H-M   'P 1'
#
loop_
_entity.id
_entity.type
_entity.pdbx_description
1 polymer ?
#
loop_
_entity_poly.entity_id
_entity_poly.type
_entity_poly.pdbx_seq_one_letter_code
_entity_poly.pdbx_strand_id
1 'polypeptide(L)'
;ACRIMGKLRDLGVRDYGIIRIDSAGSPADFDKDPVGNTKLIAQTWRDAADVAEAHGERLAAEGEICWGGMHSWKAMVATLEGVNRPKTVGFQADMAHTLLYTLGYNAPEARILPEGYDWKDKSVLDAAMKTMTDALRPWMIDFHVAQNDPTLKRMGTHHTTRRHCPANH
;
A
#
# COMPACT_ATOMS: atom_id res chain seq x y z
N ALA A 1 -15.53 0.25 12.05
CA ALA A 1 -14.37 -0.60 12.42
C ALA A 1 -13.75 -0.10 13.73
N CYS A 2 -13.23 1.14 13.86
CA CYS A 2 -12.44 1.64 15.01
C CYS A 2 -13.12 1.41 16.36
N ARG A 3 -14.42 1.72 16.50
CA ARG A 3 -15.15 1.50 17.75
C ARG A 3 -15.20 0.04 18.19
N ILE A 4 -15.38 -0.90 17.22
CA ILE A 4 -15.43 -2.33 17.53
C ILE A 4 -14.04 -2.82 17.92
N MET A 5 -13.03 -2.42 17.16
CA MET A 5 -11.65 -2.85 17.37
C MET A 5 -11.09 -2.31 18.69
N GLY A 6 -11.42 -1.05 19.05
CA GLY A 6 -11.09 -0.49 20.36
C GLY A 6 -11.72 -1.27 21.51
N LYS A 7 -13.00 -1.65 21.40
CA LYS A 7 -13.66 -2.50 22.41
C LYS A 7 -13.01 -3.88 22.54
N LEU A 8 -12.59 -4.50 21.43
CA LEU A 8 -11.90 -5.80 21.49
C LEU A 8 -10.55 -5.68 22.21
N ARG A 9 -9.85 -4.57 22.04
CA ARG A 9 -8.62 -4.28 22.78
C ARG A 9 -8.91 -4.09 24.28
N ASP A 10 -9.92 -3.29 24.62
CA ASP A 10 -10.32 -3.07 26.02
C ASP A 10 -10.75 -4.35 26.72
N LEU A 11 -11.27 -5.34 26.00
CA LEU A 11 -11.61 -6.68 26.47
C LEU A 11 -10.43 -7.65 26.50
N GLY A 12 -9.22 -7.23 26.12
CA GLY A 12 -8.04 -8.08 26.06
C GLY A 12 -8.05 -9.12 24.95
N VAL A 13 -8.92 -8.97 23.93
CA VAL A 13 -9.00 -9.89 22.78
C VAL A 13 -7.90 -9.59 21.76
N ARG A 14 -7.35 -8.37 21.77
CA ARG A 14 -6.24 -7.95 20.91
C ARG A 14 -5.33 -6.97 21.64
N ASP A 15 -4.04 -6.99 21.30
CA ASP A 15 -3.01 -6.20 21.99
C ASP A 15 -2.63 -4.91 21.25
N TYR A 16 -2.96 -4.81 19.95
CA TYR A 16 -2.54 -3.70 19.10
C TYR A 16 -3.73 -3.07 18.37
N GLY A 17 -3.58 -1.82 17.98
CA GLY A 17 -4.59 -1.03 17.29
C GLY A 17 -4.19 -0.63 15.87
N ILE A 18 -4.27 -1.57 14.90
CA ILE A 18 -4.04 -1.32 13.48
C ILE A 18 -5.25 -1.82 12.69
N ILE A 19 -5.78 -0.96 11.83
CA ILE A 19 -6.91 -1.26 10.95
C ILE A 19 -6.47 -0.96 9.52
N ARG A 20 -6.60 -1.94 8.64
CA ARG A 20 -6.36 -1.74 7.21
C ARG A 20 -7.37 -0.76 6.63
N ILE A 21 -6.88 0.13 5.78
CA ILE A 21 -7.69 1.02 4.96
C ILE A 21 -7.28 0.90 3.49
N ASP A 22 -8.24 1.14 2.62
CA ASP A 22 -8.05 1.22 1.18
C ASP A 22 -8.56 2.58 0.66
N SER A 23 -8.22 2.93 -0.57
CA SER A 23 -8.86 3.99 -1.32
C SER A 23 -9.99 3.43 -2.19
N ALA A 24 -10.53 4.22 -3.08
CA ALA A 24 -11.57 3.83 -4.02
C ALA A 24 -11.18 4.25 -5.45
N GLY A 25 -11.80 3.60 -6.41
CA GLY A 25 -11.53 3.84 -7.83
C GLY A 25 -10.33 3.06 -8.36
N SER A 26 -10.27 2.94 -9.67
CA SER A 26 -9.15 2.28 -10.35
C SER A 26 -7.96 3.23 -10.53
N PRO A 27 -6.75 2.72 -10.85
CA PRO A 27 -5.65 3.56 -11.31
C PRO A 27 -6.04 4.48 -12.48
N ALA A 28 -6.77 3.95 -13.46
CA ALA A 28 -7.22 4.71 -14.62
C ALA A 28 -8.20 5.85 -14.26
N ASP A 29 -9.01 5.68 -13.21
CA ASP A 29 -9.86 6.78 -12.72
C ASP A 29 -9.05 7.81 -11.94
N PHE A 30 -8.07 7.36 -11.18
CA PHE A 30 -7.13 8.24 -10.48
C PHE A 30 -6.34 9.12 -11.47
N ASP A 31 -5.88 8.56 -12.58
CA ASP A 31 -5.06 9.23 -13.58
C ASP A 31 -5.80 10.32 -14.37
N LYS A 32 -7.14 10.39 -14.30
CA LYS A 32 -7.93 11.48 -14.87
C LYS A 32 -7.70 12.83 -14.19
N ASP A 33 -7.44 12.82 -12.88
CA ASP A 33 -7.06 13.99 -12.08
C ASP A 33 -6.22 13.54 -10.86
N PRO A 34 -4.93 13.23 -11.06
CA PRO A 34 -4.09 12.70 -9.98
C PRO A 34 -3.99 13.66 -8.78
N VAL A 35 -3.95 14.96 -9.04
CA VAL A 35 -3.82 15.98 -7.98
C VAL A 35 -5.11 16.09 -7.16
N GLY A 36 -6.25 16.18 -7.82
CA GLY A 36 -7.57 16.24 -7.15
C GLY A 36 -7.87 14.96 -6.41
N ASN A 37 -7.63 13.81 -7.02
CA ASN A 37 -7.85 12.51 -6.40
C ASN A 37 -6.94 12.27 -5.19
N THR A 38 -5.66 12.66 -5.26
CA THR A 38 -4.76 12.61 -4.09
C THR A 38 -5.29 13.46 -2.94
N LYS A 39 -5.75 14.68 -3.22
CA LYS A 39 -6.32 15.56 -2.19
C LYS A 39 -7.59 14.97 -1.57
N LEU A 40 -8.45 14.37 -2.38
CA LEU A 40 -9.70 13.75 -1.93
C LEU A 40 -9.41 12.54 -1.01
N ILE A 41 -8.53 11.65 -1.45
CA ILE A 41 -8.13 10.48 -0.66
C ILE A 41 -7.48 10.94 0.66
N ALA A 42 -6.55 11.89 0.59
CA ALA A 42 -5.87 12.41 1.77
C ALA A 42 -6.84 13.06 2.76
N GLN A 43 -7.86 13.78 2.29
CA GLN A 43 -8.89 14.34 3.16
C GLN A 43 -9.72 13.23 3.82
N THR A 44 -10.18 12.25 3.04
CA THR A 44 -10.95 11.10 3.55
C THR A 44 -10.17 10.34 4.63
N TRP A 45 -8.87 10.16 4.43
CA TRP A 45 -8.03 9.48 5.41
C TRP A 45 -7.73 10.33 6.64
N ARG A 46 -7.67 11.66 6.52
CA ARG A 46 -7.61 12.55 7.71
C ARG A 46 -8.87 12.44 8.56
N ASP A 47 -10.03 12.45 7.90
CA ASP A 47 -11.31 12.32 8.62
C ASP A 47 -11.43 10.95 9.31
N ALA A 48 -10.95 9.90 8.65
CA ALA A 48 -10.86 8.57 9.24
C ALA A 48 -9.83 8.49 10.39
N ALA A 49 -8.72 9.24 10.30
CA ALA A 49 -7.70 9.31 11.34
C ALA A 49 -8.24 9.93 12.62
N ASP A 50 -9.06 10.97 12.53
CA ASP A 50 -9.71 11.59 13.70
C ASP A 50 -10.57 10.55 14.45
N VAL A 51 -11.29 9.71 13.70
CA VAL A 51 -12.07 8.60 14.28
C VAL A 51 -11.17 7.54 14.90
N ALA A 52 -10.07 7.18 14.23
CA ALA A 52 -9.14 6.18 14.71
C ALA A 52 -8.46 6.62 16.01
N GLU A 53 -7.97 7.86 16.06
CA GLU A 53 -7.33 8.45 17.24
C GLU A 53 -8.27 8.45 18.45
N ALA A 54 -9.56 8.80 18.25
CA ALA A 54 -10.57 8.78 19.31
C ALA A 54 -10.80 7.37 19.92
N HIS A 55 -10.35 6.32 19.23
CA HIS A 55 -10.47 4.94 19.69
C HIS A 55 -9.11 4.26 19.95
N GLY A 56 -8.00 5.02 19.91
CA GLY A 56 -6.65 4.50 20.11
C GLY A 56 -6.19 3.54 19.01
N GLU A 57 -6.74 3.69 17.80
CA GLU A 57 -6.42 2.87 16.63
C GLU A 57 -5.50 3.62 15.66
N ARG A 58 -4.79 2.86 14.84
CA ARG A 58 -4.00 3.35 13.70
C ARG A 58 -4.59 2.79 12.41
N LEU A 59 -4.40 3.51 11.31
CA LEU A 59 -4.85 3.12 9.99
C LEU A 59 -3.65 2.75 9.12
N ALA A 60 -3.66 1.56 8.55
CA ALA A 60 -2.63 1.06 7.66
C ALA A 60 -3.15 0.99 6.23
N ALA A 61 -2.61 1.84 5.35
CA ALA A 61 -2.88 1.77 3.92
C ALA A 61 -2.04 0.65 3.32
N GLU A 62 -2.66 -0.42 2.88
CA GLU A 62 -1.97 -1.49 2.17
C GLU A 62 -1.69 -1.07 0.72
N GLY A 63 -0.52 -1.44 0.20
CA GLY A 63 -0.08 -1.10 -1.15
C GLY A 63 -0.81 -1.84 -2.26
N GLU A 64 -2.12 -1.91 -2.21
CA GLU A 64 -2.95 -2.59 -3.22
C GLU A 64 -2.85 -1.91 -4.58
N ILE A 65 -2.30 -2.64 -5.53
CA ILE A 65 -2.03 -2.15 -6.90
C ILE A 65 -3.27 -1.83 -7.73
N CYS A 66 -4.45 -2.21 -7.27
CA CYS A 66 -5.71 -2.01 -7.98
C CYS A 66 -6.45 -0.73 -7.57
N TRP A 67 -6.00 -0.03 -6.52
CA TRP A 67 -6.66 1.18 -6.03
C TRP A 67 -5.91 2.45 -6.43
N GLY A 68 -6.64 3.44 -6.92
CA GLY A 68 -6.09 4.75 -7.23
C GLY A 68 -5.46 5.41 -6.00
N GLY A 69 -4.32 6.09 -6.16
CA GLY A 69 -3.55 6.68 -5.06
C GLY A 69 -2.75 5.68 -4.23
N MET A 70 -2.94 4.37 -4.44
CA MET A 70 -2.23 3.28 -3.77
C MET A 70 -1.51 2.35 -4.76
N HIS A 71 -1.76 2.50 -6.06
CA HIS A 71 -1.32 1.59 -7.13
C HIS A 71 0.18 1.66 -7.46
N SER A 72 0.89 2.64 -6.91
CA SER A 72 2.34 2.78 -7.04
C SER A 72 2.95 3.37 -5.77
N TRP A 73 4.25 3.15 -5.58
CA TRP A 73 4.95 3.73 -4.45
C TRP A 73 4.95 5.27 -4.46
N LYS A 74 5.02 5.90 -5.65
CA LYS A 74 4.97 7.36 -5.77
C LYS A 74 3.60 7.93 -5.40
N ALA A 75 2.52 7.31 -5.90
CA ALA A 75 1.16 7.71 -5.56
C ALA A 75 0.88 7.51 -4.05
N MET A 76 1.36 6.41 -3.46
CA MET A 76 1.24 6.15 -2.03
C MET A 76 1.97 7.21 -1.20
N VAL A 77 3.23 7.54 -1.54
CA VAL A 77 3.99 8.60 -0.85
C VAL A 77 3.23 9.92 -0.93
N ALA A 78 2.80 10.35 -2.12
CA ALA A 78 2.07 11.60 -2.29
C ALA A 78 0.76 11.64 -1.46
N THR A 79 0.05 10.51 -1.39
CA THR A 79 -1.17 10.40 -0.60
C THR A 79 -0.87 10.51 0.90
N LEU A 80 0.13 9.79 1.40
CA LEU A 80 0.53 9.82 2.81
C LEU A 80 1.08 11.18 3.25
N GLU A 81 1.86 11.85 2.38
CA GLU A 81 2.30 13.23 2.59
C GLU A 81 1.08 14.19 2.66
N GLY A 82 0.12 14.01 1.76
CA GLY A 82 -1.13 14.76 1.77
C GLY A 82 -1.95 14.58 3.04
N VAL A 83 -1.97 13.38 3.60
CA VAL A 83 -2.60 13.08 4.90
C VAL A 83 -1.89 13.79 6.05
N ASN A 84 -0.57 13.76 6.07
CA ASN A 84 0.28 14.38 7.09
C ASN A 84 -0.09 14.00 8.55
N ARG A 85 -0.37 12.71 8.78
CA ARG A 85 -0.68 12.14 10.11
C ARG A 85 0.13 10.86 10.36
N PRO A 86 1.48 10.89 10.32
CA PRO A 86 2.32 9.69 10.30
C PRO A 86 2.23 8.83 11.57
N LYS A 87 1.71 9.37 12.67
CA LYS A 87 1.48 8.60 13.90
C LYS A 87 0.22 7.75 13.84
N THR A 88 -0.76 8.14 13.01
CA THR A 88 -2.09 7.51 12.95
C THR A 88 -2.33 6.81 11.63
N VAL A 89 -1.91 7.41 10.51
CA VAL A 89 -2.05 6.83 9.18
C VAL A 89 -0.67 6.50 8.63
N GLY A 90 -0.49 5.25 8.28
CA GLY A 90 0.79 4.79 7.74
C GLY A 90 0.62 3.73 6.66
N PHE A 91 1.74 3.17 6.25
CA PHE A 91 1.84 2.20 5.18
C PHE A 91 1.94 0.78 5.73
N GLN A 92 1.16 -0.13 5.15
CA GLN A 92 1.30 -1.56 5.32
C GLN A 92 2.04 -2.13 4.11
N ALA A 93 3.26 -2.60 4.33
CA ALA A 93 4.05 -3.20 3.28
C ALA A 93 3.64 -4.65 3.06
N ASP A 94 2.96 -4.94 1.97
CA ASP A 94 2.81 -6.29 1.46
C ASP A 94 3.93 -6.59 0.46
N MET A 95 4.69 -7.67 0.68
CA MET A 95 5.87 -7.99 -0.14
C MET A 95 5.52 -8.26 -1.60
N ALA A 96 4.36 -8.85 -1.86
CA ALA A 96 3.92 -9.12 -3.23
C ALA A 96 3.59 -7.83 -3.98
N HIS A 97 2.89 -6.91 -3.33
CA HIS A 97 2.53 -5.62 -3.92
C HIS A 97 3.75 -4.71 -4.10
N THR A 98 4.64 -4.65 -3.12
CA THR A 98 5.85 -3.83 -3.21
C THR A 98 6.77 -4.29 -4.34
N LEU A 99 6.84 -5.58 -4.61
CA LEU A 99 7.54 -6.08 -5.81
C LEU A 99 6.88 -5.58 -7.09
N LEU A 100 5.55 -5.59 -7.18
CA LEU A 100 4.83 -5.06 -8.34
C LEU A 100 5.00 -3.55 -8.52
N TYR A 101 5.20 -2.80 -7.43
CA TYR A 101 5.58 -1.39 -7.48
C TYR A 101 6.93 -1.19 -8.18
N THR A 102 7.94 -1.99 -7.84
CA THR A 102 9.26 -1.88 -8.49
C THR A 102 9.21 -2.18 -9.98
N LEU A 103 8.29 -3.03 -10.39
CA LEU A 103 8.03 -3.38 -11.79
C LEU A 103 7.19 -2.33 -12.54
N GLY A 104 6.64 -1.33 -11.84
CA GLY A 104 5.72 -0.35 -12.44
C GLY A 104 4.46 -0.98 -13.01
N TYR A 105 3.88 -1.97 -12.32
CA TYR A 105 2.83 -2.84 -12.87
C TYR A 105 1.59 -2.06 -13.35
N ASN A 106 1.06 -1.15 -12.54
CA ASN A 106 -0.06 -0.26 -12.88
C ASN A 106 0.37 1.22 -13.00
N ALA A 107 1.67 1.49 -12.99
CA ALA A 107 2.26 2.83 -13.07
C ALA A 107 3.64 2.73 -13.71
N PRO A 108 3.73 2.60 -15.05
CA PRO A 108 5.02 2.45 -15.77
C PRO A 108 6.00 3.60 -15.48
N GLU A 109 5.48 4.80 -15.22
CA GLU A 109 6.25 6.01 -14.88
C GLU A 109 6.89 5.96 -13.48
N ALA A 110 6.41 5.05 -12.62
CA ALA A 110 6.95 4.79 -11.28
C ALA A 110 7.87 3.56 -11.24
N ARG A 111 8.13 2.93 -12.37
CA ARG A 111 9.01 1.76 -12.48
C ARG A 111 10.42 2.09 -11.98
N ILE A 112 11.01 1.16 -11.26
CA ILE A 112 12.40 1.22 -10.80
C ILE A 112 13.25 0.13 -11.44
N LEU A 113 12.73 -1.09 -11.51
CA LEU A 113 13.41 -2.19 -12.22
C LEU A 113 13.37 -1.96 -13.73
N PRO A 114 14.50 -2.08 -14.44
CA PRO A 114 14.54 -1.92 -15.89
C PRO A 114 13.63 -2.94 -16.60
N GLU A 115 13.19 -2.58 -17.78
CA GLU A 115 12.47 -3.53 -18.64
C GLU A 115 13.39 -4.66 -19.05
N GLY A 116 12.88 -5.91 -19.01
CA GLY A 116 13.70 -7.08 -19.28
C GLY A 116 14.72 -7.40 -18.19
N TYR A 117 14.54 -6.89 -16.97
CA TYR A 117 15.40 -7.17 -15.83
C TYR A 117 15.71 -8.67 -15.68
N ASP A 118 17.00 -9.00 -15.53
CA ASP A 118 17.41 -10.36 -15.22
C ASP A 118 17.23 -10.67 -13.72
N TRP A 119 16.32 -11.57 -13.42
CA TRP A 119 16.00 -12.01 -12.05
C TRP A 119 17.17 -12.67 -11.31
N LYS A 120 18.26 -12.98 -11.99
CA LYS A 120 19.50 -13.48 -11.38
C LYS A 120 20.37 -12.36 -10.82
N ASP A 121 20.18 -11.13 -11.30
CA ASP A 121 20.91 -9.96 -10.79
C ASP A 121 20.26 -9.41 -9.51
N LYS A 122 20.65 -9.99 -8.39
CA LYS A 122 20.14 -9.59 -7.08
C LYS A 122 20.51 -8.16 -6.72
N SER A 123 21.64 -7.64 -7.22
CA SER A 123 22.11 -6.30 -6.85
C SER A 123 21.16 -5.21 -7.38
N VAL A 124 20.64 -5.39 -8.59
CA VAL A 124 19.66 -4.48 -9.19
C VAL A 124 18.32 -4.55 -8.44
N LEU A 125 17.87 -5.76 -8.06
CA LEU A 125 16.66 -5.93 -7.26
C LEU A 125 16.79 -5.26 -5.89
N ASP A 126 17.89 -5.50 -5.18
CA ASP A 126 18.16 -4.93 -3.87
C ASP A 126 18.18 -3.40 -3.92
N ALA A 127 18.80 -2.82 -4.94
CA ALA A 127 18.83 -1.36 -5.14
C ALA A 127 17.41 -0.79 -5.40
N ALA A 128 16.61 -1.48 -6.22
CA ALA A 128 15.23 -1.07 -6.51
C ALA A 128 14.34 -1.15 -5.26
N MET A 129 14.42 -2.27 -4.54
CA MET A 129 13.68 -2.46 -3.27
C MET A 129 14.11 -1.42 -2.23
N LYS A 130 15.42 -1.14 -2.12
CA LYS A 130 15.93 -0.11 -1.22
C LYS A 130 15.37 1.27 -1.55
N THR A 131 15.37 1.67 -2.81
CA THR A 131 14.85 2.97 -3.26
C THR A 131 13.39 3.16 -2.83
N MET A 132 12.55 2.17 -3.10
CA MET A 132 11.14 2.21 -2.73
C MET A 132 10.95 2.18 -1.21
N THR A 133 11.68 1.29 -0.52
CA THR A 133 11.58 1.14 0.94
C THR A 133 12.02 2.41 1.65
N ASP A 134 13.09 3.06 1.22
CA ASP A 134 13.55 4.31 1.82
C ASP A 134 12.51 5.42 1.66
N ALA A 135 11.79 5.48 0.54
CA ALA A 135 10.72 6.45 0.31
C ALA A 135 9.49 6.21 1.21
N LEU A 136 9.13 4.94 1.46
CA LEU A 136 7.94 4.57 2.23
C LEU A 136 8.21 4.39 3.73
N ARG A 137 9.47 4.24 4.14
CA ARG A 137 9.90 3.97 5.53
C ARG A 137 9.33 4.95 6.56
N PRO A 138 9.21 6.26 6.31
CA PRO A 138 8.67 7.20 7.30
C PRO A 138 7.25 6.88 7.75
N TRP A 139 6.49 6.15 6.94
CA TRP A 139 5.09 5.80 7.20
C TRP A 139 4.87 4.32 7.53
N MET A 140 5.92 3.51 7.54
CA MET A 140 5.78 2.07 7.78
C MET A 140 5.23 1.78 9.17
N ILE A 141 4.09 1.08 9.25
CA ILE A 141 3.46 0.70 10.52
C ILE A 141 3.03 -0.76 10.58
N ASP A 142 2.96 -1.44 9.45
CA ASP A 142 2.56 -2.85 9.38
C ASP A 142 3.23 -3.55 8.20
N PHE A 143 3.20 -4.87 8.22
CA PHE A 143 3.92 -5.68 7.24
C PHE A 143 3.21 -7.00 6.95
N HIS A 144 3.00 -7.32 5.68
CA HIS A 144 2.49 -8.60 5.21
C HIS A 144 3.58 -9.40 4.48
N VAL A 145 3.73 -10.67 4.85
CA VAL A 145 4.59 -11.61 4.14
C VAL A 145 3.76 -12.34 3.08
N ALA A 146 4.04 -12.05 1.84
CA ALA A 146 3.39 -12.66 0.68
C ALA A 146 4.39 -12.78 -0.47
N GLN A 147 4.03 -13.54 -1.50
CA GLN A 147 4.85 -13.70 -2.70
C GLN A 147 4.00 -13.64 -3.97
N ASN A 148 4.65 -13.39 -5.11
CA ASN A 148 4.01 -13.42 -6.42
C ASN A 148 4.27 -14.75 -7.12
N ASP A 149 3.27 -15.23 -7.85
CA ASP A 149 3.41 -16.34 -8.79
C ASP A 149 3.60 -15.79 -10.21
N PRO A 150 4.80 -15.90 -10.79
CA PRO A 150 5.08 -15.36 -12.13
C PRO A 150 4.41 -16.16 -13.25
N THR A 151 3.87 -17.34 -12.97
CA THR A 151 3.16 -18.17 -13.97
C THR A 151 1.75 -17.69 -14.23
N LEU A 152 1.17 -16.92 -13.33
CA LEU A 152 -0.18 -16.39 -13.43
C LEU A 152 -0.17 -15.04 -14.16
N LYS A 153 -0.50 -15.09 -15.44
CA LYS A 153 -0.54 -13.90 -16.32
C LYS A 153 -1.96 -13.35 -16.40
N ARG A 154 -2.36 -12.46 -15.49
CA ARG A 154 -3.62 -11.73 -15.60
C ARG A 154 -3.39 -10.26 -15.32
N MET A 155 -4.12 -9.42 -16.04
CA MET A 155 -4.15 -7.97 -15.84
C MET A 155 -5.42 -7.58 -15.09
N GLY A 156 -5.37 -6.51 -14.29
CA GLY A 156 -6.53 -5.96 -13.63
C GLY A 156 -6.43 -5.90 -12.11
N THR A 157 -7.53 -6.13 -11.42
CA THR A 157 -7.60 -6.09 -9.97
C THR A 157 -6.84 -7.25 -9.33
N HIS A 158 -6.60 -7.16 -8.04
CA HIS A 158 -5.98 -8.21 -7.22
C HIS A 158 -6.59 -9.60 -7.48
N HIS A 159 -7.91 -9.70 -7.60
CA HIS A 159 -8.61 -10.95 -7.91
C HIS A 159 -8.34 -11.49 -9.31
N THR A 160 -7.97 -10.67 -10.25
CA THR A 160 -7.71 -11.06 -11.64
C THR A 160 -6.24 -11.24 -11.94
N THR A 161 -5.35 -10.61 -11.20
CA THR A 161 -3.90 -10.78 -11.40
C THR A 161 -3.42 -12.12 -10.89
N ARG A 162 -4.01 -12.64 -9.82
CA ARG A 162 -3.58 -13.84 -9.09
C ARG A 162 -2.06 -13.96 -8.91
N ARG A 163 -1.38 -12.81 -8.88
CA ARG A 163 0.07 -12.74 -8.72
C ARG A 163 0.47 -12.75 -7.26
N HIS A 164 -0.52 -12.53 -6.41
CA HIS A 164 -0.38 -12.60 -4.97
C HIS A 164 -0.74 -14.01 -4.50
N CYS A 165 0.14 -14.64 -3.77
CA CYS A 165 -0.08 -15.95 -3.17
C CYS A 165 0.54 -16.00 -1.78
N PRO A 166 0.07 -16.89 -0.90
CA PRO A 166 0.67 -17.09 0.41
C PRO A 166 2.16 -17.44 0.31
N ALA A 167 2.94 -17.01 1.29
CA ALA A 167 4.39 -17.18 1.29
C ALA A 167 4.88 -18.64 1.43
N ASN A 168 3.97 -19.56 1.66
CA ASN A 168 4.24 -20.98 1.88
C ASN A 168 3.87 -21.90 0.69
N HIS A 169 3.72 -21.33 -0.49
CA HIS A 169 3.60 -22.09 -1.76
C HIS A 169 4.91 -22.18 -2.50
#